data_a1957dc452451caf86dbfed63eb3751b
#
_entry.id   a1957dc452451caf86dbfed63eb3751b
#
_cell.length_a   1.000
_cell.length_b   1.000
_cell.length_c   1.000
_cell.angle_alpha   90.00
_cell.angle_beta   90.00
_cell.angle_gamma   90.00
#
_symmetry.space_group_name_H-M   'P 1'
#
loop_
_entity.id
_entity.type
_entity.pdbx_description
1 polymer ?
#
loop_
_entity_poly.entity_id
_entity_poly.type
_entity_poly.pdbx_seq_one_letter_code
_entity_poly.pdbx_strand_id
1 'polypeptide(L)'
;MKVFLLFFVVLMNFCILSHAEAPTDNSCVSCHSDMWEEMKGSVHSQHGITCNQCHGGDPTQKDKDLAKAPATGYIGVPDKKQIAQICGNCHANIETMNSYGIRTDQLARYKTSTHGKKILIDGDTKVAVCSDCHGYHDVLPIADPNSPAYPLNVPKTCNHCHGNEKLMTPYGKPADIFDKYKNSVHGKALFEKKDLGVATCISCHGNHGAVPPGVKNVGAACGKCHINEHQNFLEIVHAKITDQEKFHQCIACHGNHDIAPVSLNLYTQACSKCHEPQSHAFQQGQKIWKLFNQAKTDLKETQDLIKQAGIDGLFVDEEMAILEETKTKVFEMGPLQHTLSYEKINALDTQIENNVRKIQSEIHGKRENLKWRKWALWPLWIFILIMSWALWKRYKQLKSSNDH
;
A
#
# COMPACT_ATOMS: atom_id res chain seq x y z
N MET A 1 -27.05 -42.72 29.57
CA MET A 1 -27.13 -41.46 28.85
C MET A 1 -26.38 -40.42 29.68
N LYS A 2 -25.05 -40.29 29.42
CA LYS A 2 -24.15 -39.41 30.18
C LYS A 2 -23.88 -38.15 29.34
N VAL A 3 -24.35 -37.02 29.84
CA VAL A 3 -24.12 -35.69 29.23
C VAL A 3 -22.72 -35.24 29.62
N PHE A 4 -21.84 -35.10 28.61
CA PHE A 4 -20.52 -34.50 28.76
C PHE A 4 -20.67 -32.96 28.63
N LEU A 5 -20.51 -32.26 29.72
CA LEU A 5 -20.41 -30.79 29.73
C LEU A 5 -19.00 -30.38 29.43
N LEU A 6 -18.74 -29.89 28.22
CA LEU A 6 -17.43 -29.34 27.81
C LEU A 6 -17.38 -27.88 28.31
N PHE A 7 -16.55 -27.64 29.33
CA PHE A 7 -16.18 -26.30 29.76
C PHE A 7 -15.18 -25.71 28.77
N PHE A 8 -15.61 -24.75 27.95
CA PHE A 8 -14.75 -23.96 27.11
C PHE A 8 -14.16 -22.83 27.95
N VAL A 9 -12.93 -23.01 28.44
CA VAL A 9 -12.15 -21.94 29.09
C VAL A 9 -11.60 -21.06 27.97
N VAL A 10 -12.24 -19.93 27.72
CA VAL A 10 -11.69 -18.86 26.88
C VAL A 10 -10.58 -18.18 27.66
N LEU A 11 -9.34 -18.55 27.40
CA LEU A 11 -8.15 -17.79 27.79
C LEU A 11 -8.15 -16.47 27.01
N MET A 12 -8.77 -15.44 27.55
CA MET A 12 -8.49 -14.07 27.16
C MET A 12 -7.04 -13.76 27.54
N ASN A 13 -6.12 -13.84 26.57
CA ASN A 13 -4.81 -13.23 26.68
C ASN A 13 -5.02 -11.71 26.73
N PHE A 14 -5.20 -11.19 27.94
CA PHE A 14 -4.96 -9.78 28.20
C PHE A 14 -3.46 -9.55 27.96
N CYS A 15 -3.11 -8.96 26.81
CA CYS A 15 -1.81 -8.36 26.62
C CYS A 15 -1.73 -7.19 27.62
N ILE A 16 -1.32 -7.47 28.85
CA ILE A 16 -0.99 -6.42 29.81
C ILE A 16 0.24 -5.76 29.22
N LEU A 17 0.07 -4.55 28.69
CA LEU A 17 1.18 -3.65 28.39
C LEU A 17 1.93 -3.46 29.73
N SER A 18 2.99 -4.21 29.94
CA SER A 18 3.86 -4.06 31.10
C SER A 18 4.59 -2.72 30.94
N HIS A 19 4.08 -1.70 31.58
CA HIS A 19 4.84 -0.47 31.77
C HIS A 19 6.03 -0.82 32.68
N ALA A 20 7.23 -0.37 32.30
CA ALA A 20 8.39 -0.56 33.15
C ALA A 20 8.15 0.18 34.48
N GLU A 21 8.37 -0.51 35.60
CA GLU A 21 8.37 0.15 36.90
C GLU A 21 9.53 1.13 37.00
N ALA A 22 9.33 2.21 37.77
CA ALA A 22 10.38 3.17 38.00
C ALA A 22 11.58 2.49 38.68
N PRO A 23 12.80 2.60 38.17
CA PRO A 23 13.96 1.99 38.81
C PRO A 23 14.18 2.66 40.17
N THR A 24 14.08 1.88 41.23
CA THR A 24 14.13 2.35 42.62
C THR A 24 15.48 2.94 43.03
N ASP A 25 16.51 2.59 42.32
CA ASP A 25 17.91 2.96 42.55
C ASP A 25 18.42 4.07 41.61
N ASN A 26 17.54 4.66 40.78
CA ASN A 26 17.89 5.75 39.87
C ASN A 26 17.40 7.10 40.42
N SER A 27 18.29 7.88 40.97
CA SER A 27 18.00 9.19 41.57
C SER A 27 17.49 10.22 40.55
N CYS A 28 17.78 10.06 39.26
CA CYS A 28 17.24 10.95 38.23
C CYS A 28 15.71 10.93 38.23
N VAL A 29 15.13 9.77 38.35
CA VAL A 29 13.66 9.54 38.36
C VAL A 29 13.03 10.18 39.61
N SER A 30 13.74 10.22 40.73
CA SER A 30 13.20 10.80 41.96
C SER A 30 13.00 12.32 41.85
N CYS A 31 13.79 12.99 41.01
CA CYS A 31 13.69 14.43 40.78
C CYS A 31 12.93 14.76 39.47
N HIS A 32 12.91 13.87 38.49
CA HIS A 32 12.33 14.06 37.17
C HIS A 32 11.24 13.00 36.92
N SER A 33 10.30 12.85 37.83
CA SER A 33 9.23 11.86 37.76
C SER A 33 8.31 12.04 36.55
N ASP A 34 8.09 13.27 36.12
CA ASP A 34 7.32 13.63 34.93
C ASP A 34 7.99 13.11 33.64
N MET A 35 9.30 13.21 33.52
CA MET A 35 10.05 12.65 32.39
C MET A 35 10.01 11.11 32.37
N TRP A 36 10.00 10.49 33.56
CA TRP A 36 9.81 9.05 33.66
C TRP A 36 8.42 8.61 33.17
N GLU A 37 7.39 9.34 33.50
CA GLU A 37 6.03 9.07 33.02
C GLU A 37 5.94 9.08 31.49
N GLU A 38 6.66 9.97 30.82
CA GLU A 38 6.78 9.97 29.36
C GLU A 38 7.59 8.76 28.85
N MET A 39 8.65 8.39 29.56
CA MET A 39 9.61 7.39 29.10
C MET A 39 9.18 5.93 29.39
N LYS A 40 8.41 5.69 30.46
CA LYS A 40 8.13 4.33 30.98
C LYS A 40 7.45 3.39 30.00
N GLY A 41 6.76 3.94 28.96
CA GLY A 41 6.15 3.19 27.86
C GLY A 41 7.06 2.94 26.66
N SER A 42 8.27 3.54 26.66
CA SER A 42 9.18 3.45 25.52
C SER A 42 9.87 2.09 25.42
N VAL A 43 10.33 1.74 24.21
CA VAL A 43 11.15 0.54 24.01
C VAL A 43 12.44 0.58 24.83
N HIS A 44 12.99 1.78 25.05
CA HIS A 44 14.23 1.94 25.82
C HIS A 44 14.03 1.56 27.28
N SER A 45 12.99 2.08 27.93
CA SER A 45 12.69 1.74 29.33
C SER A 45 12.36 0.26 29.52
N GLN A 46 11.65 -0.35 28.57
CA GLN A 46 11.34 -1.78 28.57
C GLN A 46 12.61 -2.67 28.51
N HIS A 47 13.70 -2.13 27.96
CA HIS A 47 15.00 -2.79 27.88
C HIS A 47 16.03 -2.28 28.90
N GLY A 48 15.56 -1.60 29.97
CA GLY A 48 16.42 -1.14 31.07
C GLY A 48 17.30 0.06 30.73
N ILE A 49 17.06 0.75 29.62
CA ILE A 49 17.74 1.99 29.27
C ILE A 49 17.06 3.12 30.02
N THR A 50 17.85 3.89 30.78
CA THR A 50 17.36 4.99 31.62
C THR A 50 18.06 6.32 31.28
N CYS A 51 17.78 7.35 32.05
CA CYS A 51 18.18 8.74 31.76
C CYS A 51 19.69 8.89 31.48
N ASN A 52 20.52 8.28 32.31
CA ASN A 52 21.98 8.44 32.27
C ASN A 52 22.65 7.84 31.03
N GLN A 53 22.04 6.85 30.36
CA GLN A 53 22.60 6.31 29.13
C GLN A 53 22.55 7.31 27.96
N CYS A 54 21.62 8.28 28.02
CA CYS A 54 21.51 9.33 27.01
C CYS A 54 22.08 10.67 27.49
N HIS A 55 21.85 11.04 28.76
CA HIS A 55 22.22 12.33 29.31
C HIS A 55 23.54 12.32 30.08
N GLY A 56 24.13 11.15 30.34
CA GLY A 56 25.22 11.02 31.29
C GLY A 56 24.76 11.25 32.72
N GLY A 57 25.69 11.55 33.61
CA GLY A 57 25.42 11.74 35.03
C GLY A 57 25.54 10.46 35.85
N ASP A 58 25.53 10.60 37.16
CA ASP A 58 25.60 9.50 38.11
C ASP A 58 24.21 9.26 38.74
N PRO A 59 23.46 8.21 38.34
CA PRO A 59 22.11 7.95 38.84
C PRO A 59 22.11 7.45 40.29
N THR A 60 23.23 7.13 40.89
CA THR A 60 23.34 6.67 42.30
C THR A 60 23.40 7.83 43.28
N GLN A 61 23.75 9.02 42.82
CA GLN A 61 23.90 10.22 43.66
C GLN A 61 22.56 10.90 43.90
N LYS A 62 22.20 11.11 45.15
CA LYS A 62 20.97 11.80 45.54
C LYS A 62 21.15 13.34 45.52
N ASP A 63 22.39 13.80 45.67
CA ASP A 63 22.74 15.23 45.55
C ASP A 63 22.75 15.63 44.07
N LYS A 64 22.04 16.70 43.74
CA LYS A 64 21.85 17.19 42.38
C LYS A 64 23.18 17.58 41.73
N ASP A 65 24.07 18.24 42.50
CA ASP A 65 25.32 18.79 41.96
C ASP A 65 26.35 17.67 41.74
N LEU A 66 26.33 16.64 42.57
CA LEU A 66 27.14 15.43 42.40
C LEU A 66 26.61 14.57 41.24
N ALA A 67 25.31 14.35 41.17
CA ALA A 67 24.68 13.56 40.08
C ALA A 67 24.95 14.18 38.69
N LYS A 68 24.99 15.50 38.60
CA LYS A 68 25.16 16.24 37.34
C LYS A 68 26.57 16.86 37.22
N ALA A 69 27.52 16.40 38.00
CA ALA A 69 28.89 16.90 37.92
C ALA A 69 29.47 16.64 36.52
N PRO A 70 30.25 17.56 35.93
CA PRO A 70 30.87 17.35 34.61
C PRO A 70 31.71 16.07 34.53
N ALA A 71 32.34 15.67 35.64
CA ALA A 71 33.11 14.43 35.73
C ALA A 71 32.28 13.15 35.53
N THR A 72 30.96 13.21 35.72
CA THR A 72 30.03 12.08 35.46
C THR A 72 29.59 11.97 34.00
N GLY A 73 30.08 12.84 33.13
CA GLY A 73 29.70 12.91 31.73
C GLY A 73 28.30 13.50 31.48
N TYR A 74 27.73 14.20 32.49
CA TYR A 74 26.41 14.83 32.31
C TYR A 74 26.47 15.96 31.27
N ILE A 75 25.60 15.88 30.25
CA ILE A 75 25.57 16.79 29.10
C ILE A 75 24.36 17.71 29.08
N GLY A 76 23.43 17.58 30.03
CA GLY A 76 22.18 18.34 30.00
C GLY A 76 21.24 17.95 28.89
N VAL A 77 20.58 18.93 28.28
CA VAL A 77 19.75 18.73 27.08
C VAL A 77 20.66 18.67 25.86
N PRO A 78 20.75 17.52 25.17
CA PRO A 78 21.63 17.39 24.02
C PRO A 78 21.17 18.26 22.85
N ASP A 79 22.12 18.88 22.17
CA ASP A 79 21.84 19.52 20.89
C ASP A 79 21.59 18.46 19.77
N LYS A 80 21.06 18.94 18.64
CA LYS A 80 20.73 18.03 17.52
C LYS A 80 21.92 17.22 17.01
N LYS A 81 23.12 17.77 17.02
CA LYS A 81 24.32 17.04 16.59
C LYS A 81 24.70 15.95 17.61
N GLN A 82 24.58 16.27 18.89
CA GLN A 82 24.80 15.32 19.98
C GLN A 82 23.77 14.18 19.95
N ILE A 83 22.49 14.47 19.66
CA ILE A 83 21.43 13.44 19.53
C ILE A 83 21.82 12.39 18.50
N ALA A 84 22.29 12.78 17.32
CA ALA A 84 22.73 11.81 16.30
C ALA A 84 23.87 10.92 16.80
N GLN A 85 24.79 11.46 17.60
CA GLN A 85 25.89 10.70 18.17
C GLN A 85 25.42 9.77 19.30
N ILE A 86 24.59 10.25 20.21
CA ILE A 86 24.07 9.49 21.36
C ILE A 86 23.31 8.26 20.87
N CYS A 87 22.33 8.45 19.96
CA CYS A 87 21.60 7.34 19.37
C CYS A 87 22.54 6.37 18.63
N GLY A 88 23.49 6.92 17.88
CA GLY A 88 24.45 6.15 17.10
C GLY A 88 25.42 5.32 17.95
N ASN A 89 25.77 5.73 19.17
CA ASN A 89 26.68 5.00 20.04
C ASN A 89 26.18 3.56 20.31
N CYS A 90 24.86 3.39 20.46
CA CYS A 90 24.26 2.06 20.60
C CYS A 90 23.79 1.51 19.25
N HIS A 91 23.00 2.29 18.48
CA HIS A 91 22.38 1.82 17.25
C HIS A 91 23.34 1.57 16.09
N ALA A 92 24.61 1.99 16.17
CA ALA A 92 25.66 1.57 15.23
C ALA A 92 26.58 0.47 15.80
N ASN A 93 26.34 0.03 17.03
CA ASN A 93 27.14 -1.03 17.67
C ASN A 93 26.49 -2.39 17.41
N ILE A 94 27.19 -3.25 16.64
CA ILE A 94 26.69 -4.56 16.25
C ILE A 94 26.57 -5.52 17.44
N GLU A 95 27.49 -5.44 18.40
CA GLU A 95 27.48 -6.31 19.59
C GLU A 95 26.24 -6.05 20.45
N THR A 96 25.87 -4.77 20.59
CA THR A 96 24.69 -4.35 21.35
C THR A 96 23.41 -4.66 20.60
N MET A 97 23.31 -4.32 19.31
CA MET A 97 22.06 -4.36 18.55
C MET A 97 21.71 -5.73 18.01
N ASN A 98 22.70 -6.65 17.88
CA ASN A 98 22.47 -8.00 17.37
C ASN A 98 21.49 -8.80 18.23
N SER A 99 21.55 -8.64 19.56
CA SER A 99 20.63 -9.29 20.50
C SER A 99 19.16 -8.86 20.32
N TYR A 100 18.92 -7.69 19.74
CA TYR A 100 17.60 -7.13 19.45
C TYR A 100 17.18 -7.33 17.99
N GLY A 101 17.99 -7.94 17.14
CA GLY A 101 17.72 -8.09 15.70
C GLY A 101 17.66 -6.77 14.94
N ILE A 102 18.26 -5.71 15.49
CA ILE A 102 18.23 -4.36 14.91
C ILE A 102 19.48 -4.17 14.03
N ARG A 103 19.26 -3.68 12.80
CA ARG A 103 20.35 -3.31 11.88
C ARG A 103 21.17 -2.17 12.49
N THR A 104 22.46 -2.11 12.11
CA THR A 104 23.40 -1.12 12.66
C THR A 104 23.92 -0.12 11.63
N ASP A 105 23.28 -0.07 10.45
CA ASP A 105 23.68 0.82 9.37
C ASP A 105 22.95 2.18 9.37
N GLN A 106 22.04 2.41 10.33
CA GLN A 106 21.18 3.60 10.38
C GLN A 106 22.01 4.88 10.47
N LEU A 107 22.98 4.94 11.39
CA LEU A 107 23.83 6.13 11.54
C LEU A 107 24.70 6.38 10.29
N ALA A 108 25.27 5.31 9.72
CA ALA A 108 26.07 5.40 8.50
C ALA A 108 25.23 5.95 7.34
N ARG A 109 24.01 5.45 7.17
CA ARG A 109 23.06 5.95 6.18
C ARG A 109 22.64 7.39 6.47
N TYR A 110 22.35 7.72 7.74
CA TYR A 110 21.97 9.07 8.12
C TYR A 110 23.07 10.08 7.75
N LYS A 111 24.33 9.77 8.00
CA LYS A 111 25.48 10.61 7.62
C LYS A 111 25.53 10.91 6.11
N THR A 112 25.03 10.01 5.27
CA THR A 112 24.98 10.20 3.81
C THR A 112 23.71 10.93 3.34
N SER A 113 22.70 11.04 4.18
CA SER A 113 21.42 11.70 3.88
C SER A 113 21.58 13.22 3.75
N THR A 114 20.59 13.86 3.15
CA THR A 114 20.52 15.34 3.11
C THR A 114 20.45 15.95 4.50
N HIS A 115 19.65 15.38 5.40
CA HIS A 115 19.54 15.84 6.79
C HIS A 115 20.87 15.68 7.52
N GLY A 116 21.47 14.48 7.44
CA GLY A 116 22.73 14.20 8.11
C GLY A 116 23.89 15.08 7.64
N LYS A 117 24.02 15.31 6.33
CA LYS A 117 25.03 16.22 5.79
C LYS A 117 24.84 17.65 6.30
N LYS A 118 23.60 18.14 6.27
CA LYS A 118 23.31 19.51 6.74
C LYS A 118 23.63 19.72 8.21
N ILE A 119 23.29 18.80 9.11
CA ILE A 119 23.60 18.97 10.54
C ILE A 119 25.06 18.69 10.85
N LEU A 120 25.64 17.64 10.28
CA LEU A 120 26.97 17.18 10.67
C LEU A 120 28.11 17.96 9.98
N ILE A 121 27.87 18.42 8.74
CA ILE A 121 28.86 19.16 7.93
C ILE A 121 28.57 20.64 7.96
N ASP A 122 27.32 21.05 7.64
CA ASP A 122 26.97 22.47 7.51
C ASP A 122 26.60 23.13 8.86
N GLY A 123 26.38 22.34 9.92
CA GLY A 123 25.95 22.82 11.23
C GLY A 123 24.52 23.36 11.31
N ASP A 124 23.68 23.00 10.34
CA ASP A 124 22.29 23.43 10.23
C ASP A 124 21.38 22.70 11.25
N THR A 125 21.04 23.37 12.32
CA THR A 125 20.23 22.85 13.43
C THR A 125 18.72 22.77 13.10
N LYS A 126 18.27 23.27 11.95
CA LYS A 126 16.85 23.26 11.56
C LYS A 126 16.44 21.94 10.89
N VAL A 127 17.39 21.09 10.53
CA VAL A 127 17.11 19.80 9.90
C VAL A 127 16.77 18.71 10.90
N ALA A 128 16.13 17.65 10.42
CA ALA A 128 15.71 16.52 11.23
C ALA A 128 16.88 15.65 11.69
N VAL A 129 16.83 15.20 12.95
CA VAL A 129 17.71 14.18 13.54
C VAL A 129 16.87 12.97 13.98
N CYS A 130 17.47 12.00 14.63
CA CYS A 130 16.81 10.73 14.98
C CYS A 130 15.50 10.94 15.75
N SER A 131 15.53 11.83 16.75
CA SER A 131 14.36 12.12 17.61
C SER A 131 13.21 12.83 16.90
N ASP A 132 13.47 13.59 15.84
CA ASP A 132 12.40 14.27 15.09
C ASP A 132 11.48 13.26 14.35
N CYS A 133 11.94 12.02 14.14
CA CYS A 133 11.19 10.95 13.48
C CYS A 133 10.74 9.84 14.43
N HIS A 134 11.49 9.59 15.50
CA HIS A 134 11.27 8.46 16.40
C HIS A 134 10.76 8.85 17.81
N GLY A 135 10.71 10.13 18.14
CA GLY A 135 10.55 10.60 19.51
C GLY A 135 11.87 10.56 20.29
N TYR A 136 11.84 10.97 21.54
CA TYR A 136 13.04 10.98 22.40
C TYR A 136 12.82 10.27 23.73
N HIS A 137 11.81 10.57 24.51
CA HIS A 137 11.48 9.83 25.73
C HIS A 137 10.48 8.70 25.48
N ASP A 138 9.51 8.91 24.60
CA ASP A 138 8.40 8.05 24.22
C ASP A 138 8.65 7.20 22.98
N VAL A 139 9.89 6.80 22.75
CA VAL A 139 10.25 6.01 21.54
C VAL A 139 9.48 4.70 21.50
N LEU A 140 8.66 4.53 20.48
CA LEU A 140 7.83 3.33 20.24
C LEU A 140 8.40 2.46 19.13
N PRO A 141 8.10 1.14 19.14
CA PRO A 141 8.38 0.27 18.01
C PRO A 141 7.76 0.82 16.71
N ILE A 142 8.44 0.63 15.59
CA ILE A 142 7.91 1.09 14.28
C ILE A 142 6.61 0.37 13.87
N ALA A 143 6.33 -0.79 14.48
CA ALA A 143 5.09 -1.54 14.28
C ALA A 143 3.93 -1.04 15.17
N ASP A 144 4.19 -0.18 16.16
CA ASP A 144 3.15 0.38 17.00
C ASP A 144 2.38 1.46 16.22
N PRO A 145 1.03 1.38 16.14
CA PRO A 145 0.23 2.37 15.43
C PRO A 145 0.37 3.82 15.94
N ASN A 146 0.84 4.01 17.18
CA ASN A 146 1.09 5.34 17.76
C ASN A 146 2.50 5.86 17.43
N SER A 147 3.41 5.02 16.95
CA SER A 147 4.76 5.44 16.58
C SER A 147 4.73 6.49 15.46
N PRO A 148 5.47 7.59 15.55
CA PRO A 148 5.62 8.54 14.45
C PRO A 148 6.22 7.90 13.18
N ALA A 149 6.96 6.79 13.34
CA ALA A 149 7.55 6.01 12.24
C ALA A 149 6.65 4.88 11.70
N TYR A 150 5.43 4.72 12.25
CA TYR A 150 4.44 3.78 11.71
C TYR A 150 4.00 4.21 10.31
N PRO A 151 3.82 3.29 9.34
CA PRO A 151 3.56 3.64 7.94
C PRO A 151 2.45 4.67 7.72
N LEU A 152 1.34 4.58 8.48
CA LEU A 152 0.22 5.51 8.39
C LEU A 152 0.58 6.92 8.90
N ASN A 153 1.56 7.04 9.80
CA ASN A 153 1.98 8.28 10.43
C ASN A 153 3.17 8.94 9.71
N VAL A 154 4.01 8.15 9.01
CA VAL A 154 5.20 8.66 8.30
C VAL A 154 4.92 9.92 7.46
N PRO A 155 3.86 10.02 6.64
CA PRO A 155 3.64 11.25 5.88
C PRO A 155 3.37 12.48 6.76
N LYS A 156 2.70 12.30 7.89
CA LYS A 156 2.43 13.38 8.86
C LYS A 156 3.72 13.81 9.59
N THR A 157 4.54 12.83 9.97
CA THR A 157 5.85 13.06 10.60
C THR A 157 6.76 13.88 9.68
N CYS A 158 6.84 13.54 8.41
CA CYS A 158 7.58 14.34 7.43
C CYS A 158 6.97 15.75 7.27
N ASN A 159 5.64 15.83 7.24
CA ASN A 159 4.92 17.08 7.05
C ASN A 159 5.11 18.08 8.19
N HIS A 160 5.45 17.62 9.38
CA HIS A 160 5.72 18.53 10.52
C HIS A 160 6.73 19.62 10.15
N CYS A 161 7.76 19.27 9.39
CA CYS A 161 8.74 20.23 8.88
C CYS A 161 8.46 20.59 7.41
N HIS A 162 8.25 19.60 6.54
CA HIS A 162 8.07 19.81 5.10
C HIS A 162 6.76 20.52 4.71
N GLY A 163 5.79 20.61 5.62
CA GLY A 163 4.59 21.45 5.48
C GLY A 163 4.74 22.87 6.03
N ASN A 164 5.87 23.19 6.63
CA ASN A 164 6.10 24.50 7.19
C ASN A 164 6.79 25.41 6.16
N GLU A 165 6.02 26.33 5.58
CA GLU A 165 6.49 27.23 4.53
C GLU A 165 7.68 28.09 4.98
N LYS A 166 7.63 28.65 6.20
CA LYS A 166 8.72 29.48 6.75
C LYS A 166 10.03 28.70 6.90
N LEU A 167 9.91 27.39 7.22
CA LEU A 167 11.05 26.51 7.35
C LEU A 167 11.57 26.08 5.98
N MET A 168 10.69 25.80 5.00
CA MET A 168 11.06 25.23 3.70
C MET A 168 11.52 26.29 2.68
N THR A 169 11.03 27.50 2.75
CA THR A 169 11.39 28.59 1.82
C THR A 169 12.90 28.83 1.72
N PRO A 170 13.68 28.90 2.83
CA PRO A 170 15.14 29.07 2.74
C PRO A 170 15.86 27.91 2.00
N TYR A 171 15.24 26.75 1.91
CA TYR A 171 15.78 25.59 1.17
C TYR A 171 15.27 25.50 -0.28
N GLY A 172 14.46 26.45 -0.73
CA GLY A 172 13.84 26.44 -2.06
C GLY A 172 12.92 25.25 -2.27
N LYS A 173 12.24 24.80 -1.20
CA LYS A 173 11.35 23.63 -1.25
C LYS A 173 9.89 24.06 -1.04
N PRO A 174 8.95 23.48 -1.81
CA PRO A 174 7.52 23.73 -1.61
C PRO A 174 7.04 23.09 -0.31
N ALA A 175 6.01 23.66 0.31
CA ALA A 175 5.41 23.17 1.54
C ALA A 175 4.07 22.43 1.33
N ASP A 176 3.63 22.23 0.09
CA ASP A 176 2.36 21.60 -0.29
C ASP A 176 2.47 20.11 -0.62
N ILE A 177 3.65 19.52 -0.40
CA ILE A 177 3.97 18.13 -0.81
C ILE A 177 3.06 17.12 -0.12
N PHE A 178 2.72 17.33 1.15
CA PHE A 178 1.83 16.43 1.89
C PHE A 178 0.42 16.41 1.29
N ASP A 179 -0.13 17.58 0.95
CA ASP A 179 -1.46 17.67 0.35
C ASP A 179 -1.51 17.03 -1.04
N LYS A 180 -0.46 17.22 -1.83
CA LYS A 180 -0.28 16.51 -3.11
C LYS A 180 -0.25 15.00 -2.92
N TYR A 181 0.58 14.51 -1.98
CA TYR A 181 0.67 13.09 -1.67
C TYR A 181 -0.67 12.54 -1.18
N LYS A 182 -1.34 13.22 -0.24
CA LYS A 182 -2.62 12.81 0.32
C LYS A 182 -3.69 12.59 -0.75
N ASN A 183 -3.70 13.43 -1.78
CA ASN A 183 -4.64 13.37 -2.90
C ASN A 183 -4.22 12.38 -4.00
N SER A 184 -3.00 11.85 -3.95
CA SER A 184 -2.48 10.86 -4.91
C SER A 184 -3.13 9.48 -4.74
N VAL A 185 -2.91 8.58 -5.72
CA VAL A 185 -3.36 7.18 -5.61
C VAL A 185 -2.76 6.48 -4.39
N HIS A 186 -1.50 6.75 -4.07
CA HIS A 186 -0.84 6.17 -2.90
C HIS A 186 -1.39 6.73 -1.60
N GLY A 187 -1.56 8.05 -1.51
CA GLY A 187 -2.12 8.69 -0.33
C GLY A 187 -3.55 8.27 -0.04
N LYS A 188 -4.41 8.18 -1.06
CA LYS A 188 -5.77 7.66 -0.91
C LYS A 188 -5.80 6.21 -0.47
N ALA A 189 -4.96 5.36 -1.05
CA ALA A 189 -4.86 3.96 -0.61
C ALA A 189 -4.41 3.88 0.85
N LEU A 190 -3.41 4.68 1.26
CA LEU A 190 -2.94 4.71 2.64
C LEU A 190 -4.01 5.22 3.61
N PHE A 191 -4.59 6.39 3.36
CA PHE A 191 -5.43 7.07 4.35
C PHE A 191 -6.90 6.63 4.33
N GLU A 192 -7.45 6.33 3.16
CA GLU A 192 -8.85 5.93 3.02
C GLU A 192 -9.03 4.42 3.17
N LYS A 193 -8.14 3.62 2.54
CA LYS A 193 -8.22 2.15 2.56
C LYS A 193 -7.41 1.51 3.67
N LYS A 194 -6.55 2.27 4.37
CA LYS A 194 -5.61 1.79 5.39
C LYS A 194 -4.64 0.72 4.87
N ASP A 195 -4.30 0.79 3.58
CA ASP A 195 -3.35 -0.11 2.96
C ASP A 195 -1.92 0.30 3.33
N LEU A 196 -1.31 -0.47 4.24
CA LEU A 196 0.04 -0.21 4.74
C LEU A 196 1.14 -0.67 3.76
N GLY A 197 0.78 -1.41 2.72
CA GLY A 197 1.70 -1.85 1.67
C GLY A 197 2.01 -0.80 0.62
N VAL A 198 1.27 0.32 0.59
CA VAL A 198 1.48 1.35 -0.42
C VAL A 198 2.70 2.22 -0.14
N ALA A 199 3.21 2.86 -1.19
CA ALA A 199 4.36 3.76 -1.09
C ALA A 199 4.04 4.98 -0.22
N THR A 200 4.91 5.25 0.76
CA THR A 200 4.95 6.48 1.56
C THR A 200 6.17 7.32 1.20
N CYS A 201 6.40 8.43 1.89
CA CYS A 201 7.56 9.30 1.64
C CYS A 201 8.88 8.52 1.63
N ILE A 202 9.06 7.62 2.60
CA ILE A 202 10.30 6.83 2.74
C ILE A 202 10.49 5.75 1.69
N SER A 203 9.42 5.33 1.02
CA SER A 203 9.50 4.32 -0.05
C SER A 203 10.27 4.85 -1.26
N CYS A 204 10.11 6.16 -1.55
CA CYS A 204 10.77 6.84 -2.65
C CYS A 204 12.07 7.52 -2.21
N HIS A 205 12.05 8.22 -1.09
CA HIS A 205 13.17 9.04 -0.60
C HIS A 205 14.16 8.28 0.28
N GLY A 206 13.79 7.10 0.78
CA GLY A 206 14.51 6.40 1.83
C GLY A 206 14.16 6.96 3.22
N ASN A 207 14.59 6.23 4.24
CA ASN A 207 14.42 6.62 5.63
C ASN A 207 15.72 7.24 6.19
N HIS A 208 16.62 6.42 6.75
CA HIS A 208 17.86 6.92 7.34
C HIS A 208 18.80 7.57 6.31
N GLY A 209 18.86 7.02 5.08
CA GLY A 209 19.60 7.61 3.97
C GLY A 209 18.76 8.54 3.09
N ALA A 210 17.83 9.28 3.68
CA ALA A 210 16.88 10.10 2.93
C ALA A 210 17.59 11.16 2.05
N VAL A 211 17.45 10.97 0.75
CA VAL A 211 17.89 11.90 -0.28
C VAL A 211 16.74 12.09 -1.27
N PRO A 212 16.65 13.26 -1.92
CA PRO A 212 15.79 13.35 -3.09
C PRO A 212 16.22 12.24 -4.06
N PRO A 213 15.30 11.41 -4.60
CA PRO A 213 15.69 10.52 -5.68
C PRO A 213 16.35 11.38 -6.74
N GLY A 214 17.65 11.16 -6.96
CA GLY A 214 18.32 11.82 -8.05
C GLY A 214 17.54 11.48 -9.32
N VAL A 215 17.38 12.42 -10.22
CA VAL A 215 16.60 12.26 -11.46
C VAL A 215 17.02 11.00 -12.23
N LYS A 216 18.26 10.55 -12.05
CA LYS A 216 18.83 9.30 -12.61
C LYS A 216 18.17 8.02 -12.10
N ASN A 217 17.50 8.04 -10.96
CA ASN A 217 17.05 6.84 -10.26
C ASN A 217 15.52 6.81 -9.99
N VAL A 218 14.77 7.71 -10.59
CA VAL A 218 13.31 7.76 -10.41
C VAL A 218 12.67 6.44 -10.87
N GLY A 219 13.05 5.96 -12.05
CA GLY A 219 12.56 4.67 -12.56
C GLY A 219 12.86 3.51 -11.61
N ALA A 220 14.09 3.46 -11.08
CA ALA A 220 14.48 2.44 -10.11
C ALA A 220 13.71 2.57 -8.78
N ALA A 221 13.37 3.78 -8.34
CA ALA A 221 12.56 3.97 -7.12
C ALA A 221 11.14 3.45 -7.31
N CYS A 222 10.49 3.77 -8.44
CA CYS A 222 9.16 3.26 -8.79
C CYS A 222 9.18 1.75 -9.05
N GLY A 223 10.19 1.28 -9.77
CA GLY A 223 10.39 -0.13 -10.17
C GLY A 223 10.60 -1.10 -9.01
N LYS A 224 10.83 -0.63 -7.78
CA LYS A 224 10.85 -1.52 -6.59
C LYS A 224 9.52 -2.23 -6.36
N CYS A 225 8.42 -1.59 -6.71
CA CYS A 225 7.06 -2.12 -6.59
C CYS A 225 6.42 -2.34 -7.96
N HIS A 226 6.61 -1.41 -8.91
CA HIS A 226 6.08 -1.45 -10.28
C HIS A 226 7.11 -2.11 -11.22
N ILE A 227 7.44 -3.39 -10.94
CA ILE A 227 8.53 -4.11 -11.61
C ILE A 227 8.25 -4.28 -13.10
N ASN A 228 7.04 -4.72 -13.45
CA ASN A 228 6.67 -5.02 -14.85
C ASN A 228 6.56 -3.74 -15.68
N GLU A 229 5.98 -2.68 -15.10
CA GLU A 229 5.91 -1.37 -15.73
C GLU A 229 7.30 -0.80 -16.00
N HIS A 230 8.21 -0.93 -15.04
CA HIS A 230 9.58 -0.45 -15.18
C HIS A 230 10.35 -1.26 -16.23
N GLN A 231 10.23 -2.59 -16.24
CA GLN A 231 10.86 -3.44 -17.25
C GLN A 231 10.38 -3.09 -18.66
N ASN A 232 9.07 -2.96 -18.87
CA ASN A 232 8.48 -2.57 -20.13
C ASN A 232 8.92 -1.14 -20.56
N PHE A 233 9.01 -0.21 -19.61
CA PHE A 233 9.51 1.14 -19.87
C PHE A 233 10.97 1.14 -20.36
N LEU A 234 11.83 0.25 -19.83
CA LEU A 234 13.22 0.18 -20.24
C LEU A 234 13.42 -0.23 -21.72
N GLU A 235 12.41 -0.81 -22.36
CA GLU A 235 12.46 -1.20 -23.79
C GLU A 235 12.28 -0.02 -24.75
N ILE A 236 11.68 1.09 -24.29
CA ILE A 236 11.27 2.20 -25.17
C ILE A 236 12.34 3.30 -25.29
N VAL A 237 12.18 4.12 -26.33
CA VAL A 237 13.10 5.23 -26.61
C VAL A 237 13.17 6.25 -25.48
N HIS A 238 12.10 6.45 -24.72
CA HIS A 238 12.06 7.37 -23.59
C HIS A 238 13.02 6.97 -22.46
N ALA A 239 13.23 5.67 -22.25
CA ALA A 239 14.19 5.18 -21.26
C ALA A 239 15.65 5.49 -21.64
N LYS A 240 15.91 5.71 -22.93
CA LYS A 240 17.24 6.01 -23.48
C LYS A 240 17.57 7.50 -23.48
N ILE A 241 16.63 8.36 -23.09
CA ILE A 241 16.85 9.80 -22.98
C ILE A 241 17.76 10.06 -21.77
N THR A 242 18.97 10.51 -22.03
CA THR A 242 19.98 10.81 -21.02
C THR A 242 19.89 12.24 -20.50
N ASP A 243 19.28 13.14 -21.27
CA ASP A 243 19.03 14.51 -20.88
C ASP A 243 17.89 14.59 -19.86
N GLN A 244 18.28 14.67 -18.61
CA GLN A 244 17.36 14.62 -17.48
C GLN A 244 16.62 15.94 -17.22
N GLU A 245 17.05 17.04 -17.81
CA GLU A 245 16.31 18.29 -17.76
C GLU A 245 15.09 18.22 -18.70
N LYS A 246 15.18 17.41 -19.75
CA LYS A 246 14.10 17.24 -20.74
C LYS A 246 13.12 16.14 -20.40
N PHE A 247 13.58 15.05 -19.76
CA PHE A 247 12.71 13.91 -19.48
C PHE A 247 13.04 13.21 -18.14
N HIS A 248 12.06 13.19 -17.24
CA HIS A 248 12.19 12.66 -15.89
C HIS A 248 11.59 11.24 -15.73
N GLN A 249 11.76 10.37 -16.72
CA GLN A 249 11.27 8.98 -16.69
C GLN A 249 9.78 8.89 -16.25
N CYS A 250 9.45 8.02 -15.30
CA CYS A 250 8.07 7.77 -14.86
C CYS A 250 7.32 9.04 -14.48
N ILE A 251 7.97 9.98 -13.79
CA ILE A 251 7.32 11.20 -13.31
C ILE A 251 7.02 12.23 -14.42
N ALA A 252 7.63 12.11 -15.57
CA ALA A 252 7.31 12.96 -16.72
C ALA A 252 5.86 12.77 -17.17
N CYS A 253 5.34 11.55 -17.04
CA CYS A 253 3.96 11.18 -17.38
C CYS A 253 3.02 11.16 -16.17
N HIS A 254 3.49 10.61 -15.04
CA HIS A 254 2.63 10.32 -13.89
C HIS A 254 2.65 11.38 -12.78
N GLY A 255 3.54 12.38 -12.86
CA GLY A 255 3.80 13.26 -11.72
C GLY A 255 4.64 12.57 -10.64
N ASN A 256 4.86 13.26 -9.52
CA ASN A 256 5.66 12.73 -8.42
C ASN A 256 4.89 12.57 -7.11
N HIS A 257 4.48 13.65 -6.48
CA HIS A 257 3.74 13.61 -5.22
C HIS A 257 2.22 13.53 -5.41
N ASP A 258 1.72 14.03 -6.53
CA ASP A 258 0.31 14.12 -6.93
C ASP A 258 -0.10 13.05 -7.96
N ILE A 259 0.51 11.87 -7.87
CA ILE A 259 0.27 10.78 -8.82
C ILE A 259 -1.23 10.48 -8.91
N ALA A 260 -1.80 10.81 -10.06
CA ALA A 260 -3.23 10.65 -10.34
C ALA A 260 -3.57 9.21 -10.79
N PRO A 261 -4.83 8.76 -10.64
CA PRO A 261 -5.30 7.54 -11.28
C PRO A 261 -5.08 7.59 -12.79
N VAL A 262 -4.71 6.44 -13.36
CA VAL A 262 -4.52 6.33 -14.81
C VAL A 262 -5.86 6.58 -15.52
N SER A 263 -5.87 7.52 -16.45
CA SER A 263 -7.05 7.92 -17.22
C SER A 263 -6.66 8.26 -18.66
N LEU A 264 -7.67 8.44 -19.53
CA LEU A 264 -7.43 8.92 -20.91
C LEU A 264 -6.68 10.25 -20.95
N ASN A 265 -6.91 11.11 -19.95
CA ASN A 265 -6.25 12.41 -19.85
C ASN A 265 -4.73 12.27 -19.76
N LEU A 266 -4.20 11.17 -19.19
CA LEU A 266 -2.77 10.92 -19.15
C LEU A 266 -2.16 10.84 -20.55
N TYR A 267 -2.78 10.08 -21.47
CA TYR A 267 -2.31 9.97 -22.85
C TYR A 267 -2.43 11.28 -23.63
N THR A 268 -3.44 12.10 -23.31
CA THR A 268 -3.59 13.41 -23.95
C THR A 268 -2.66 14.44 -23.31
N GLN A 269 -2.70 14.62 -22.00
CA GLN A 269 -1.98 15.70 -21.32
C GLN A 269 -0.48 15.45 -21.18
N ALA A 270 -0.05 14.20 -20.96
CA ALA A 270 1.36 13.90 -20.81
C ALA A 270 2.09 13.87 -22.18
N CYS A 271 1.49 13.20 -23.17
CA CYS A 271 2.09 13.12 -24.49
C CYS A 271 2.18 14.48 -25.19
N SER A 272 1.15 15.34 -25.07
CA SER A 272 1.10 16.65 -25.72
C SER A 272 2.13 17.66 -25.18
N LYS A 273 2.77 17.38 -24.04
CA LYS A 273 3.87 18.21 -23.52
C LYS A 273 5.08 18.23 -24.47
N CYS A 274 5.26 17.16 -25.27
CA CYS A 274 6.41 16.97 -26.13
C CYS A 274 6.04 16.55 -27.55
N HIS A 275 4.87 15.98 -27.78
CA HIS A 275 4.41 15.46 -29.06
C HIS A 275 3.21 16.24 -29.57
N GLU A 276 3.29 16.75 -30.79
CA GLU A 276 2.16 17.39 -31.46
C GLU A 276 1.00 16.38 -31.66
N PRO A 277 -0.28 16.82 -31.58
CA PRO A 277 -1.44 15.93 -31.70
C PRO A 277 -1.50 15.12 -33.00
N GLN A 278 -0.92 15.63 -34.10
CA GLN A 278 -0.85 14.96 -35.39
C GLN A 278 0.35 14.03 -35.53
N SER A 279 1.26 14.02 -34.56
CA SER A 279 2.44 13.15 -34.61
C SER A 279 2.05 11.67 -34.50
N HIS A 280 2.82 10.81 -35.15
CA HIS A 280 2.63 9.35 -35.08
C HIS A 280 2.65 8.85 -33.63
N ALA A 281 3.57 9.35 -32.80
CA ALA A 281 3.71 8.96 -31.40
C ALA A 281 2.45 9.28 -30.56
N PHE A 282 1.88 10.48 -30.74
CA PHE A 282 0.63 10.87 -30.06
C PHE A 282 -0.54 10.00 -30.51
N GLN A 283 -0.70 9.81 -31.82
CA GLN A 283 -1.75 8.98 -32.40
C GLN A 283 -1.66 7.50 -31.93
N GLN A 284 -0.43 6.97 -31.82
CA GLN A 284 -0.23 5.63 -31.31
C GLN A 284 -0.68 5.50 -29.84
N GLY A 285 -0.35 6.47 -29.00
CA GLY A 285 -0.85 6.50 -27.62
C GLY A 285 -2.36 6.48 -27.52
N GLN A 286 -3.06 7.24 -28.39
CA GLN A 286 -4.52 7.24 -28.46
C GLN A 286 -5.12 5.89 -28.90
N LYS A 287 -4.44 5.20 -29.86
CA LYS A 287 -4.86 3.85 -30.28
C LYS A 287 -4.71 2.83 -29.14
N ILE A 288 -3.57 2.85 -28.45
CA ILE A 288 -3.31 1.97 -27.29
C ILE A 288 -4.38 2.17 -26.21
N TRP A 289 -4.67 3.41 -25.90
CA TRP A 289 -5.73 3.72 -24.92
C TRP A 289 -7.09 3.17 -25.32
N LYS A 290 -7.47 3.29 -26.59
CA LYS A 290 -8.74 2.75 -27.07
C LYS A 290 -8.85 1.26 -26.87
N LEU A 291 -7.81 0.48 -27.24
CA LEU A 291 -7.78 -0.97 -27.03
C LEU A 291 -7.97 -1.31 -25.55
N PHE A 292 -7.21 -0.68 -24.68
CA PHE A 292 -7.30 -0.95 -23.25
C PHE A 292 -8.66 -0.62 -22.65
N ASN A 293 -9.26 0.47 -23.09
CA ASN A 293 -10.59 0.86 -22.61
C ASN A 293 -11.67 -0.08 -23.12
N GLN A 294 -11.54 -0.54 -24.38
CA GLN A 294 -12.45 -1.53 -24.98
C GLN A 294 -12.35 -2.86 -24.22
N ALA A 295 -11.14 -3.38 -24.01
CA ALA A 295 -10.91 -4.63 -23.28
C ALA A 295 -11.53 -4.60 -21.86
N LYS A 296 -11.44 -3.46 -21.16
CA LYS A 296 -12.11 -3.28 -19.85
C LYS A 296 -13.63 -3.30 -19.95
N THR A 297 -14.18 -2.68 -20.98
CA THR A 297 -15.62 -2.64 -21.21
C THR A 297 -16.14 -4.03 -21.53
N ASP A 298 -15.49 -4.72 -22.48
CA ASP A 298 -15.85 -6.08 -22.88
C ASP A 298 -15.78 -7.08 -21.72
N LEU A 299 -14.73 -6.95 -20.88
CA LEU A 299 -14.61 -7.78 -19.67
C LEU A 299 -15.79 -7.55 -18.73
N LYS A 300 -16.18 -6.31 -18.48
CA LYS A 300 -17.31 -5.98 -17.60
C LYS A 300 -18.62 -6.49 -18.14
N GLU A 301 -18.89 -6.26 -19.41
CA GLU A 301 -20.12 -6.73 -20.08
C GLU A 301 -20.20 -8.26 -20.06
N THR A 302 -19.06 -8.94 -20.29
CA THR A 302 -18.98 -10.42 -20.24
C THR A 302 -19.20 -10.94 -18.82
N GLN A 303 -18.68 -10.25 -17.81
CA GLN A 303 -18.92 -10.59 -16.40
C GLN A 303 -20.41 -10.46 -16.04
N ASP A 304 -21.07 -9.40 -16.49
CA ASP A 304 -22.51 -9.20 -16.28
C ASP A 304 -23.34 -10.24 -17.03
N LEU A 305 -22.92 -10.64 -18.25
CA LEU A 305 -23.55 -11.69 -19.04
C LEU A 305 -23.51 -13.07 -18.34
N ILE A 306 -22.34 -13.45 -17.81
CA ILE A 306 -22.18 -14.72 -17.06
C ILE A 306 -23.04 -14.69 -15.80
N LYS A 307 -22.99 -13.59 -15.05
CA LYS A 307 -23.82 -13.43 -13.85
C LYS A 307 -25.30 -13.60 -14.15
N GLN A 308 -25.79 -12.96 -15.22
CA GLN A 308 -27.19 -13.08 -15.63
C GLN A 308 -27.53 -14.52 -16.09
N ALA A 309 -26.63 -15.19 -16.82
CA ALA A 309 -26.80 -16.57 -17.23
C ALA A 309 -26.93 -17.51 -16.03
N GLY A 310 -26.14 -17.31 -14.98
CA GLY A 310 -26.26 -18.05 -13.73
C GLY A 310 -27.61 -17.83 -13.03
N ILE A 311 -28.11 -16.60 -13.01
CA ILE A 311 -29.45 -16.26 -12.48
C ILE A 311 -30.54 -16.95 -13.30
N ASP A 312 -30.38 -17.04 -14.62
CA ASP A 312 -31.29 -17.75 -15.52
C ASP A 312 -31.25 -19.28 -15.32
N GLY A 313 -30.39 -19.81 -14.45
CA GLY A 313 -30.25 -21.25 -14.11
C GLY A 313 -29.35 -22.01 -15.06
N LEU A 314 -28.47 -21.35 -15.82
CA LEU A 314 -27.48 -22.01 -16.65
C LEU A 314 -26.23 -22.39 -15.80
N PHE A 315 -25.62 -23.51 -16.17
CA PHE A 315 -24.32 -23.92 -15.62
C PHE A 315 -23.23 -23.13 -16.33
N VAL A 316 -22.48 -22.30 -15.58
CA VAL A 316 -21.53 -21.31 -16.13
C VAL A 316 -20.10 -21.47 -15.62
N ASP A 317 -19.75 -22.63 -15.04
CA ASP A 317 -18.42 -22.84 -14.42
C ASP A 317 -17.27 -22.75 -15.43
N GLU A 318 -17.49 -23.27 -16.66
CA GLU A 318 -16.51 -23.20 -17.74
C GLU A 318 -16.29 -21.75 -18.21
N GLU A 319 -17.37 -21.00 -18.38
CA GLU A 319 -17.31 -19.59 -18.76
C GLU A 319 -16.68 -18.74 -17.66
N MET A 320 -16.90 -19.07 -16.38
CA MET A 320 -16.23 -18.42 -15.27
C MET A 320 -14.72 -18.67 -15.30
N ALA A 321 -14.26 -19.88 -15.62
CA ALA A 321 -12.83 -20.17 -15.75
C ALA A 321 -12.19 -19.35 -16.89
N ILE A 322 -12.84 -19.24 -18.05
CA ILE A 322 -12.36 -18.40 -19.15
C ILE A 322 -12.38 -16.93 -18.78
N LEU A 323 -13.37 -16.49 -18.00
CA LEU A 323 -13.45 -15.11 -17.50
C LEU A 323 -12.26 -14.76 -16.58
N GLU A 324 -11.86 -15.67 -15.69
CA GLU A 324 -10.71 -15.44 -14.80
C GLU A 324 -9.39 -15.36 -15.62
N GLU A 325 -9.22 -16.19 -16.63
CA GLU A 325 -8.11 -16.05 -17.57
C GLU A 325 -8.14 -14.69 -18.29
N THR A 326 -9.33 -14.27 -18.74
CA THR A 326 -9.52 -12.97 -19.43
C THR A 326 -9.22 -11.79 -18.52
N LYS A 327 -9.62 -11.84 -17.25
CA LYS A 327 -9.26 -10.84 -16.23
C LYS A 327 -7.75 -10.71 -16.09
N THR A 328 -7.04 -11.84 -16.04
CA THR A 328 -5.57 -11.85 -15.95
C THR A 328 -4.95 -11.14 -17.16
N LYS A 329 -5.42 -11.45 -18.38
CA LYS A 329 -4.94 -10.78 -19.60
C LYS A 329 -5.21 -9.29 -19.62
N VAL A 330 -6.39 -8.83 -19.19
CA VAL A 330 -6.72 -7.40 -19.06
C VAL A 330 -5.82 -6.73 -18.02
N PHE A 331 -5.50 -7.43 -16.93
CA PHE A 331 -4.57 -6.93 -15.93
C PHE A 331 -3.15 -6.79 -16.49
N GLU A 332 -2.67 -7.75 -17.28
CA GLU A 332 -1.37 -7.72 -17.96
C GLU A 332 -1.24 -6.59 -18.99
N MET A 333 -2.34 -6.14 -19.58
CA MET A 333 -2.33 -4.97 -20.46
C MET A 333 -1.84 -3.70 -19.75
N GLY A 334 -2.09 -3.57 -18.43
CA GLY A 334 -1.69 -2.41 -17.64
C GLY A 334 -0.16 -2.16 -17.71
N PRO A 335 0.67 -3.08 -17.23
CA PRO A 335 2.13 -2.99 -17.38
C PRO A 335 2.58 -2.91 -18.84
N LEU A 336 1.97 -3.69 -19.74
CA LEU A 336 2.35 -3.78 -21.14
C LEU A 336 2.23 -2.43 -21.91
N GLN A 337 1.31 -1.55 -21.45
CA GLN A 337 1.19 -0.21 -22.03
C GLN A 337 2.49 0.60 -21.99
N HIS A 338 3.38 0.31 -21.02
CA HIS A 338 4.66 1.00 -20.89
C HIS A 338 5.66 0.63 -22.00
N THR A 339 5.39 -0.39 -22.82
CA THR A 339 6.14 -0.66 -24.04
C THR A 339 5.81 0.33 -25.17
N LEU A 340 4.70 1.06 -25.07
CA LEU A 340 4.13 1.91 -26.11
C LEU A 340 4.04 1.22 -27.49
N SER A 341 4.01 -0.12 -27.53
CA SER A 341 3.88 -0.92 -28.75
C SER A 341 2.42 -1.28 -28.97
N TYR A 342 1.84 -0.72 -30.03
CA TYR A 342 0.49 -1.06 -30.46
C TYR A 342 0.39 -2.55 -30.80
N GLU A 343 1.41 -3.12 -31.45
CA GLU A 343 1.44 -4.51 -31.89
C GLU A 343 1.37 -5.49 -30.70
N LYS A 344 2.19 -5.25 -29.67
CA LYS A 344 2.19 -6.09 -28.47
C LYS A 344 0.84 -6.03 -27.74
N ILE A 345 0.27 -4.85 -27.61
CA ILE A 345 -1.00 -4.63 -26.91
C ILE A 345 -2.15 -5.20 -27.71
N ASN A 346 -2.18 -5.00 -29.03
CA ASN A 346 -3.20 -5.55 -29.93
C ASN A 346 -3.18 -7.09 -29.97
N ALA A 347 -1.99 -7.69 -29.89
CA ALA A 347 -1.87 -9.15 -29.81
C ALA A 347 -2.52 -9.72 -28.53
N LEU A 348 -2.38 -9.02 -27.40
CA LEU A 348 -3.04 -9.41 -26.16
C LEU A 348 -4.55 -9.13 -26.20
N ASP A 349 -4.95 -7.99 -26.77
CA ASP A 349 -6.37 -7.62 -26.98
C ASP A 349 -7.10 -8.65 -27.84
N THR A 350 -6.48 -9.13 -28.92
CA THR A 350 -7.04 -10.20 -29.76
C THR A 350 -7.31 -11.48 -28.96
N GLN A 351 -6.47 -11.83 -28.00
CA GLN A 351 -6.72 -12.99 -27.13
C GLN A 351 -7.90 -12.75 -26.19
N ILE A 352 -8.03 -11.52 -25.64
CA ILE A 352 -9.15 -11.11 -24.80
C ILE A 352 -10.45 -11.18 -25.61
N GLU A 353 -10.49 -10.59 -26.82
CA GLU A 353 -11.64 -10.66 -27.70
C GLU A 353 -12.06 -12.11 -28.02
N ASN A 354 -11.10 -12.99 -28.30
CA ASN A 354 -11.39 -14.40 -28.59
C ASN A 354 -12.03 -15.10 -27.39
N ASN A 355 -11.55 -14.85 -26.17
CA ASN A 355 -12.13 -15.39 -24.95
C ASN A 355 -13.55 -14.83 -24.72
N VAL A 356 -13.75 -13.53 -24.91
CA VAL A 356 -15.06 -12.87 -24.80
C VAL A 356 -16.06 -13.47 -25.80
N ARG A 357 -15.68 -13.60 -27.06
CA ARG A 357 -16.54 -14.19 -28.10
C ARG A 357 -16.87 -15.66 -27.80
N LYS A 358 -15.91 -16.42 -27.29
CA LYS A 358 -16.13 -17.81 -26.86
C LYS A 358 -17.19 -17.88 -25.77
N ILE A 359 -17.03 -17.11 -24.69
CA ILE A 359 -18.02 -17.05 -23.59
C ILE A 359 -19.41 -16.66 -24.13
N GLN A 360 -19.49 -15.63 -24.96
CA GLN A 360 -20.75 -15.16 -25.52
C GLN A 360 -21.44 -16.25 -26.34
N SER A 361 -20.70 -16.97 -27.19
CA SER A 361 -21.24 -18.06 -28.03
C SER A 361 -21.71 -19.26 -27.21
N GLU A 362 -20.95 -19.61 -26.15
CA GLU A 362 -21.31 -20.75 -25.27
C GLU A 362 -22.58 -20.44 -24.46
N ILE A 363 -22.68 -19.24 -23.88
CA ILE A 363 -23.88 -18.82 -23.15
C ILE A 363 -25.08 -18.72 -24.08
N HIS A 364 -24.91 -18.23 -25.31
CA HIS A 364 -25.99 -18.17 -26.29
C HIS A 364 -26.48 -19.61 -26.63
N GLY A 365 -25.56 -20.51 -26.89
CA GLY A 365 -25.89 -21.93 -27.15
C GLY A 365 -26.60 -22.60 -25.97
N LYS A 366 -26.15 -22.36 -24.74
CA LYS A 366 -26.81 -22.89 -23.53
C LYS A 366 -28.23 -22.33 -23.36
N ARG A 367 -28.45 -21.03 -23.66
CA ARG A 367 -29.78 -20.40 -23.62
C ARG A 367 -30.75 -21.02 -24.67
N GLU A 368 -30.28 -21.22 -25.89
CA GLU A 368 -31.09 -21.83 -26.93
C GLU A 368 -31.44 -23.30 -26.56
N ASN A 369 -30.46 -24.07 -26.08
CA ASN A 369 -30.73 -25.44 -25.59
C ASN A 369 -31.76 -25.47 -24.46
N LEU A 370 -31.70 -24.49 -23.52
CA LEU A 370 -32.69 -24.39 -22.44
C LEU A 370 -34.09 -24.10 -22.96
N LYS A 371 -34.24 -23.25 -23.98
CA LYS A 371 -35.52 -22.99 -24.66
C LYS A 371 -36.06 -24.27 -25.30
N TRP A 372 -35.23 -24.99 -26.07
CA TRP A 372 -35.60 -26.24 -26.69
C TRP A 372 -36.04 -27.31 -25.67
N ARG A 373 -35.33 -27.43 -24.55
CA ARG A 373 -35.71 -28.36 -23.46
C ARG A 373 -37.07 -27.98 -22.85
N LYS A 374 -37.36 -26.71 -22.65
CA LYS A 374 -38.69 -26.26 -22.19
C LYS A 374 -39.77 -26.61 -23.18
N TRP A 375 -39.55 -26.39 -24.47
CA TRP A 375 -40.49 -26.77 -25.51
C TRP A 375 -40.73 -28.30 -25.60
N ALA A 376 -39.68 -29.07 -25.43
CA ALA A 376 -39.76 -30.55 -25.45
C ALA A 376 -40.60 -31.12 -24.28
N LEU A 377 -40.85 -30.37 -23.23
CA LEU A 377 -41.70 -30.79 -22.11
C LEU A 377 -43.21 -30.59 -22.39
N TRP A 378 -43.61 -29.81 -23.40
CA TRP A 378 -45.01 -29.60 -23.71
C TRP A 378 -45.81 -30.86 -23.99
N PRO A 379 -45.32 -31.84 -24.77
CA PRO A 379 -46.03 -33.12 -24.97
C PRO A 379 -46.28 -33.88 -23.67
N LEU A 380 -45.32 -33.82 -22.74
CA LEU A 380 -45.46 -34.44 -21.42
C LEU A 380 -46.57 -33.79 -20.60
N TRP A 381 -46.63 -32.44 -20.59
CA TRP A 381 -47.68 -31.72 -19.92
C TRP A 381 -49.06 -31.99 -20.51
N ILE A 382 -49.18 -32.08 -21.86
CA ILE A 382 -50.40 -32.43 -22.54
C ILE A 382 -50.85 -33.83 -22.15
N PHE A 383 -49.91 -34.79 -22.11
CA PHE A 383 -50.19 -36.16 -21.68
C PHE A 383 -50.70 -36.20 -20.23
N ILE A 384 -50.04 -35.52 -19.31
CA ILE A 384 -50.45 -35.44 -17.91
C ILE A 384 -51.86 -34.84 -17.76
N LEU A 385 -52.18 -33.80 -18.49
CA LEU A 385 -53.51 -33.18 -18.49
C LEU A 385 -54.58 -34.13 -19.01
N ILE A 386 -54.31 -34.85 -20.13
CA ILE A 386 -55.24 -35.85 -20.69
C ILE A 386 -55.47 -36.99 -19.69
N MET A 387 -54.41 -37.55 -19.11
CA MET A 387 -54.49 -38.60 -18.13
C MET A 387 -55.26 -38.16 -16.86
N SER A 388 -54.98 -36.98 -16.38
CA SER A 388 -55.69 -36.43 -15.22
C SER A 388 -57.18 -36.24 -15.50
N TRP A 389 -57.53 -35.77 -16.70
CA TRP A 389 -58.92 -35.65 -17.12
C TRP A 389 -59.60 -36.99 -17.25
N ALA A 390 -58.95 -38.03 -17.84
CA ALA A 390 -59.47 -39.34 -17.99
C ALA A 390 -59.72 -40.02 -16.63
N LEU A 391 -58.74 -39.90 -15.68
CA LEU A 391 -58.88 -40.40 -14.32
C LEU A 391 -60.00 -39.68 -13.54
N TRP A 392 -60.14 -38.36 -13.68
CA TRP A 392 -61.24 -37.61 -13.08
C TRP A 392 -62.61 -38.02 -13.64
N LYS A 393 -62.75 -38.27 -14.95
CA LYS A 393 -63.96 -38.77 -15.57
C LYS A 393 -64.32 -40.15 -15.05
N ARG A 394 -63.33 -41.06 -14.94
CA ARG A 394 -63.54 -42.41 -14.40
C ARG A 394 -63.93 -42.39 -12.92
N TYR A 395 -63.30 -41.55 -12.13
CA TYR A 395 -63.66 -41.32 -10.71
C TYR A 395 -65.10 -40.85 -10.58
N LYS A 396 -65.57 -39.92 -11.38
CA LYS A 396 -66.97 -39.47 -11.39
C LYS A 396 -67.95 -40.60 -11.73
N GLN A 397 -67.60 -41.43 -12.72
CA GLN A 397 -68.43 -42.58 -13.11
C GLN A 397 -68.57 -43.62 -11.95
N LEU A 398 -67.46 -43.93 -11.31
CA LEU A 398 -67.45 -44.88 -10.17
C LEU A 398 -68.25 -44.32 -8.95
N LYS A 399 -68.16 -43.03 -8.71
CA LYS A 399 -68.95 -42.40 -7.63
C LYS A 399 -70.43 -42.44 -7.92
N SER A 400 -70.87 -42.19 -9.14
CA SER A 400 -72.29 -42.25 -9.50
C SER A 400 -72.83 -43.67 -9.57
N SER A 401 -71.96 -44.71 -9.68
CA SER A 401 -72.33 -46.14 -9.63
C SER A 401 -72.44 -46.68 -8.22
N ASN A 402 -71.87 -46.05 -7.22
CA ASN A 402 -71.96 -46.37 -5.79
C ASN A 402 -73.13 -45.71 -5.07
N ASP A 403 -73.78 -44.70 -5.68
CA ASP A 403 -74.94 -43.97 -5.14
C ASP A 403 -76.28 -44.55 -5.63
N HIS A 404 -76.26 -45.74 -6.27
CA HIS A 404 -77.43 -46.62 -6.64
C HIS A 404 -77.24 -48.00 -6.03
#